data_6f3261afe80a4e56e12561728da406aa
#
_entry.id   6f3261afe80a4e56e12561728da406aa
#
_cell.length_a   1.000
_cell.length_b   1.000
_cell.length_c   1.000
_cell.angle_alpha   90.00
_cell.angle_beta   90.00
_cell.angle_gamma   90.00
#
_symmetry.space_group_name_H-M   'P 1'
#
loop_
_entity.id
_entity.type
_entity.pdbx_description
1 polymer ?
#
loop_
_entity_poly.entity_id
_entity_poly.type
_entity_poly.pdbx_seq_one_letter_code
_entity_poly.pdbx_strand_id
1 'polypeptide(L)' 'MIQERLNEIARSVFDDDSLVLTSSSKAADVPGWDSLAHINFMFSVETEFGVQFSDDEFVGFEDIGDLTSMLARKLQT' A
#
# COMPACT_ATOMS: atom_id res chain seq x y z
N MET A 1 -13.56 0.85 2.89
CA MET A 1 -13.09 0.03 1.78
C MET A 1 -11.59 0.03 1.74
N ILE A 2 -11.00 -1.05 1.27
CA ILE A 2 -9.54 -1.21 1.26
C ILE A 2 -8.86 -0.14 0.42
N GLN A 3 -9.36 0.11 -0.78
CA GLN A 3 -8.76 1.07 -1.69
C GLN A 3 -8.73 2.48 -1.09
N GLU A 4 -9.80 2.89 -0.46
CA GLU A 4 -9.88 4.21 0.16
C GLU A 4 -8.91 4.34 1.34
N ARG A 5 -8.77 3.27 2.13
CA ARG A 5 -7.85 3.26 3.25
C ARG A 5 -6.40 3.34 2.76
N LEU A 6 -6.08 2.64 1.69
CA LEU A 6 -4.76 2.71 1.08
C LEU A 6 -4.45 4.11 0.57
N ASN A 7 -5.44 4.79 0.00
CA ASN A 7 -5.27 6.17 -0.43
C ASN A 7 -4.97 7.09 0.75
N GLU A 8 -5.68 6.93 1.85
CA GLU A 8 -5.44 7.73 3.05
C GLU A 8 -4.03 7.52 3.60
N ILE A 9 -3.61 6.25 3.66
CA ILE A 9 -2.26 5.91 4.13
C ILE A 9 -1.21 6.54 3.22
N ALA A 10 -1.40 6.42 1.91
CA ALA A 10 -0.44 6.95 0.94
C ALA A 10 -0.33 8.48 1.03
N ARG A 11 -1.46 9.17 1.18
CA ARG A 11 -1.45 10.62 1.32
C ARG A 11 -0.64 11.06 2.53
N SER A 12 -0.75 10.31 3.62
CA SER A 12 0.01 10.60 4.84
C SER A 12 1.50 10.30 4.64
N VAL A 13 1.83 9.13 4.09
CA VAL A 13 3.22 8.71 3.91
C VAL A 13 3.97 9.63 2.95
N PHE A 14 3.31 10.02 1.86
CA PHE A 14 3.95 10.84 0.83
C PHE A 14 3.66 12.34 1.01
N ASP A 15 2.94 12.70 2.05
CA ASP A 15 2.60 14.10 2.35
C ASP A 15 1.99 14.80 1.14
N ASP A 16 1.01 14.15 0.53
CA ASP A 16 0.35 14.63 -0.69
C ASP A 16 -1.15 14.36 -0.60
N ASP A 17 -1.90 15.38 -0.19
CA ASP A 17 -3.35 15.26 0.01
C ASP A 17 -4.13 14.98 -1.27
N SER A 18 -3.53 15.24 -2.42
CA SER A 18 -4.18 15.05 -3.71
C SER A 18 -3.90 13.69 -4.33
N LEU A 19 -3.06 12.87 -3.68
CA LEU A 19 -2.67 11.58 -4.23
C LEU A 19 -3.85 10.63 -4.27
N VAL A 20 -4.08 10.03 -5.44
CA VAL A 20 -5.11 9.00 -5.63
C VAL A 20 -4.47 7.79 -6.28
N LEU A 21 -4.51 6.66 -5.58
CA LEU A 21 -4.04 5.39 -6.10
C LEU A 21 -5.21 4.65 -6.73
N THR A 22 -4.95 3.99 -7.85
CA THR A 22 -5.92 3.10 -8.49
C THR A 22 -5.34 1.68 -8.47
N SER A 23 -6.14 0.70 -8.86
CA SER A 23 -5.67 -0.68 -8.87
C SER A 23 -4.48 -0.88 -9.81
N SER A 24 -4.32 -0.04 -10.81
CA SER A 24 -3.19 -0.14 -11.75
C SER A 24 -1.98 0.72 -11.36
N SER A 25 -2.07 1.47 -10.27
CA SER A 25 -0.97 2.33 -9.84
C SER A 25 0.23 1.50 -9.39
N LYS A 26 1.41 1.93 -9.79
CA LYS A 26 2.69 1.29 -9.45
C LYS A 26 3.56 2.30 -8.72
N ALA A 27 4.56 1.79 -8.00
CA ALA A 27 5.52 2.66 -7.30
C ALA A 27 6.14 3.68 -8.25
N ALA A 28 6.46 3.27 -9.48
CA ALA A 28 7.06 4.16 -10.46
C ALA A 28 6.15 5.33 -10.85
N ASP A 29 4.84 5.19 -10.65
CA ASP A 29 3.88 6.22 -11.00
C ASP A 29 3.74 7.31 -9.93
N VAL A 30 4.31 7.08 -8.75
CA VAL A 30 4.14 7.99 -7.60
C VAL A 30 5.47 8.67 -7.29
N PRO A 31 5.55 10.00 -7.44
CA PRO A 31 6.77 10.73 -7.10
C PRO A 31 7.13 10.51 -5.63
N GLY A 32 8.41 10.25 -5.37
CA GLY A 32 8.89 10.06 -4.02
C GLY A 32 8.75 8.65 -3.47
N TRP A 33 8.24 7.71 -4.25
CA TRP A 33 8.13 6.31 -3.79
C TRP A 33 9.47 5.61 -4.00
N ASP A 34 10.32 5.74 -3.01
CA ASP A 34 11.62 5.06 -2.97
C ASP A 34 11.56 3.92 -1.95
N SER A 35 12.70 3.28 -1.69
CA SER A 35 12.77 2.13 -0.79
C SER A 35 12.32 2.48 0.63
N LEU A 36 12.72 3.64 1.14
CA LEU A 36 12.33 4.06 2.48
C LEU A 36 10.84 4.35 2.56
N ALA A 37 10.31 5.05 1.56
CA ALA A 37 8.88 5.35 1.51
C ALA A 37 8.06 4.06 1.40
N HIS A 38 8.56 3.07 0.64
CA HIS A 38 7.89 1.78 0.52
C HIS A 38 7.79 1.08 1.87
N ILE A 39 8.88 1.07 2.63
CA ILE A 39 8.89 0.46 3.96
C ILE A 39 7.89 1.17 4.87
N ASN A 40 7.91 2.50 4.87
CA ASN A 40 6.99 3.29 5.69
C ASN A 40 5.53 3.02 5.31
N PHE A 41 5.25 2.96 4.02
CA PHE A 41 3.91 2.69 3.52
C PHE A 41 3.43 1.31 3.97
N MET A 42 4.26 0.27 3.79
CA MET A 42 3.88 -1.09 4.14
C MET A 42 3.70 -1.27 5.64
N PHE A 43 4.55 -0.66 6.47
CA PHE A 43 4.35 -0.70 7.92
C PHE A 43 3.05 -0.01 8.33
N SER A 44 2.72 1.10 7.69
CA SER A 44 1.46 1.79 7.96
C SER A 44 0.26 0.94 7.56
N VAL A 45 0.36 0.23 6.44
CA VAL A 45 -0.68 -0.70 5.99
C VAL A 45 -0.87 -1.82 7.00
N GLU A 46 0.22 -2.40 7.49
CA GLU A 46 0.14 -3.46 8.50
C GLU A 46 -0.58 -2.99 9.75
N THR A 47 -0.21 -1.81 10.23
CA THR A 47 -0.80 -1.23 11.43
C THR A 47 -2.28 -0.92 11.23
N GLU A 48 -2.61 -0.30 10.11
CA GLU A 48 -3.98 0.15 9.85
C GLU A 48 -4.95 -1.03 9.67
N PHE A 49 -4.50 -2.09 9.01
CA PHE A 49 -5.35 -3.24 8.74
C PHE A 49 -5.17 -4.38 9.76
N GLY A 50 -4.20 -4.27 10.65
CA GLY A 50 -3.95 -5.30 11.65
C GLY A 50 -3.45 -6.62 11.05
N VAL A 51 -2.64 -6.54 10.00
CA VAL A 51 -2.10 -7.71 9.31
C VAL A 51 -0.58 -7.64 9.29
N GLN A 52 0.05 -8.77 8.95
CA GLN A 52 1.50 -8.81 8.75
C GLN A 52 1.81 -9.41 7.40
N PHE A 53 2.85 -8.88 6.76
CA PHE A 53 3.34 -9.39 5.50
C PHE A 53 4.63 -10.14 5.70
N SER A 54 4.81 -11.24 4.95
CA SER A 54 6.11 -11.91 4.88
C SER A 54 7.06 -11.04 4.05
N ASP A 55 8.36 -11.37 4.08
CA ASP A 55 9.35 -10.64 3.30
C ASP A 55 9.01 -10.66 1.81
N ASP A 56 8.57 -11.80 1.31
CA ASP A 56 8.18 -11.93 -0.10
C ASP A 56 6.97 -11.08 -0.43
N GLU A 57 5.99 -11.03 0.47
CA GLU A 57 4.79 -10.23 0.27
C GLU A 57 5.08 -8.75 0.32
N PHE A 58 6.05 -8.37 1.15
CA PHE A 58 6.43 -6.97 1.34
C PHE A 58 6.87 -6.30 0.04
N VAL A 59 7.50 -7.05 -0.85
CA VAL A 59 8.01 -6.55 -2.11
C VAL A 59 7.39 -7.23 -3.33
N GLY A 60 6.52 -8.19 -3.13
CA GLY A 60 6.07 -9.10 -4.18
C GLY A 60 4.84 -8.67 -4.96
N PHE A 61 4.44 -7.41 -4.88
CA PHE A 61 3.31 -6.94 -5.66
C PHE A 61 3.79 -5.92 -6.70
N GLU A 62 3.14 -5.92 -7.88
CA GLU A 62 3.51 -5.03 -8.97
C GLU A 62 2.70 -3.73 -8.94
N ASP A 63 1.44 -3.79 -8.50
CA ASP A 63 0.57 -2.62 -8.47
C ASP A 63 -0.33 -2.67 -7.24
N ILE A 64 -1.10 -1.61 -7.08
CA ILE A 64 -1.99 -1.49 -5.92
C ILE A 64 -3.11 -2.54 -5.96
N GLY A 65 -3.52 -2.97 -7.14
CA GLY A 65 -4.49 -4.04 -7.29
C GLY A 65 -4.00 -5.35 -6.65
N ASP A 66 -2.73 -5.68 -6.87
CA ASP A 66 -2.12 -6.87 -6.25
C ASP A 66 -2.12 -6.73 -4.72
N LEU A 67 -1.75 -5.56 -4.22
CA LEU A 67 -1.75 -5.31 -2.78
C LEU A 67 -3.15 -5.41 -2.20
N THR A 68 -4.13 -4.84 -2.89
CA THR A 68 -5.53 -4.89 -2.46
C THR A 68 -6.01 -6.34 -2.38
N SER A 69 -5.69 -7.15 -3.39
CA SER A 69 -6.06 -8.57 -3.40
C SER A 69 -5.40 -9.33 -2.25
N MET A 70 -4.14 -9.04 -1.98
CA MET A 70 -3.41 -9.65 -0.87
C MET A 70 -4.06 -9.31 0.47
N LEU A 71 -4.40 -8.03 0.67
CA LEU A 71 -5.07 -7.58 1.89
C LEU A 71 -6.44 -8.24 2.05
N ALA A 72 -7.20 -8.33 0.97
CA ALA A 72 -8.52 -8.96 1.02
C ALA A 72 -8.41 -10.41 1.48
N ARG A 73 -7.43 -11.14 0.99
CA ARG A 73 -7.21 -12.53 1.42
C ARG A 73 -6.84 -12.61 2.90
N LYS A 74 -5.98 -11.72 3.36
CA LYS A 74 -5.55 -11.73 4.78
C LYS A 74 -6.70 -11.36 5.72
N LEU A 75 -7.58 -10.48 5.29
CA LEU A 75 -8.68 -10.00 6.12
C LEU A 75 -9.87 -10.96 6.15
N GLN A 76 -9.90 -11.94 5.26
CA GLN A 76 -10.98 -12.93 5.23
C GLN A 76 -10.83 -14.06 6.25
N THR A 77 -9.68 -14.21 6.84
CA THR A 77 -9.43 -15.33 7.78
C THR A 77 -9.77 -15.00 9.21
#